data_4542172cbd74aa9592b57e4b095e8994
#
_entry.id   4542172cbd74aa9592b57e4b095e8994
#
_cell.length_a   1.000
_cell.length_b   1.000
_cell.length_c   1.000
_cell.angle_alpha   90.00
_cell.angle_beta   90.00
_cell.angle_gamma   90.00
#
_symmetry.space_group_name_H-M   'P 1'
#
loop_
_entity.id
_entity.type
_entity.pdbx_description
1 polymer ?
#
loop_
_entity_poly.entity_id
_entity_poly.type
_entity_poly.pdbx_seq_one_letter_code
_entity_poly.pdbx_strand_id
1 'polypeptide(L)'
;MSSAAQPAAARPAAGAQKTALMEREQASAFLYDLLRLMIAKDGSDLFLTVDFPPAFKISGKMVPVSDKPLTTQHTIELARALMNDRQAAEFEANKELNFAISPGGIGRFRVNAFTQMGRTGLVLRVIKSEIPDLATLNLPPVMSELSMTQRGLILMVGATGSGKSTT
;
A
#
# COMPACT_ATOMS: atom_id res chain seq x y z
N MET A 1 -36.21 30.48 24.29
CA MET A 1 -35.81 29.91 22.97
C MET A 1 -34.44 30.50 22.63
N SER A 2 -33.40 29.83 23.01
CA SER A 2 -32.01 30.30 22.82
C SER A 2 -31.37 29.45 21.69
N SER A 3 -31.13 30.11 20.55
CA SER A 3 -30.46 29.51 19.39
C SER A 3 -28.96 29.55 19.63
N ALA A 4 -28.35 28.41 19.88
CA ALA A 4 -26.91 28.28 19.96
C ALA A 4 -26.33 28.23 18.54
N ALA A 5 -25.60 29.28 18.17
CA ALA A 5 -24.83 29.33 16.91
C ALA A 5 -23.64 28.37 17.01
N GLN A 6 -23.56 27.40 16.06
CA GLN A 6 -22.38 26.59 15.85
C GLN A 6 -21.21 27.46 15.35
N PRO A 7 -20.00 27.30 15.90
CA PRO A 7 -18.84 28.01 15.37
C PRO A 7 -18.46 27.47 14.01
N ALA A 8 -18.42 28.32 13.01
CA ALA A 8 -17.95 28.02 11.67
C ALA A 8 -16.47 27.58 11.73
N ALA A 9 -16.16 26.41 11.19
CA ALA A 9 -14.79 25.92 11.04
C ALA A 9 -13.98 26.92 10.18
N ALA A 10 -12.96 27.51 10.77
CA ALA A 10 -12.08 28.46 10.11
C ALA A 10 -11.36 27.79 8.93
N ARG A 11 -11.52 28.34 7.72
CA ARG A 11 -10.76 27.91 6.53
C ARG A 11 -9.28 28.25 6.77
N PRO A 12 -8.35 27.30 6.56
CA PRO A 12 -6.92 27.59 6.73
C PRO A 12 -6.49 28.67 5.74
N ALA A 13 -5.56 29.53 6.17
CA ALA A 13 -5.04 30.64 5.37
C ALA A 13 -4.37 30.13 4.09
N ALA A 14 -4.50 30.85 2.97
CA ALA A 14 -4.00 30.46 1.66
C ALA A 14 -2.49 30.09 1.63
N GLY A 15 -1.68 30.68 2.51
CA GLY A 15 -0.26 30.35 2.68
C GLY A 15 -0.03 28.96 3.28
N ALA A 16 -0.82 28.57 4.29
CA ALA A 16 -0.73 27.26 4.92
C ALA A 16 -1.16 26.12 3.96
N GLN A 17 -2.15 26.39 3.12
CA GLN A 17 -2.59 25.44 2.08
C GLN A 17 -1.50 25.21 1.00
N LYS A 18 -0.79 26.26 0.60
CA LYS A 18 0.29 26.15 -0.41
C LYS A 18 1.49 25.38 0.15
N THR A 19 1.86 25.61 1.41
CA THR A 19 2.94 24.87 2.08
C THR A 19 2.58 23.38 2.25
N ALA A 20 1.37 23.07 2.70
CA ALA A 20 0.87 21.70 2.86
C ALA A 20 0.78 20.92 1.52
N LEU A 21 0.44 21.62 0.41
CA LEU A 21 0.44 21.03 -0.93
C LEU A 21 1.85 20.70 -1.40
N MET A 22 2.83 21.56 -1.17
CA MET A 22 4.24 21.31 -1.54
C MET A 22 4.83 20.14 -0.74
N GLU A 23 4.54 20.05 0.54
CA GLU A 23 4.96 18.92 1.39
C GLU A 23 4.34 17.59 0.91
N ARG A 24 3.05 17.62 0.54
CA ARG A 24 2.34 16.45 -0.01
C ARG A 24 2.92 15.98 -1.34
N GLU A 25 3.28 16.88 -2.24
CA GLU A 25 3.91 16.56 -3.51
C GLU A 25 5.29 15.93 -3.32
N GLN A 26 6.10 16.46 -2.40
CA GLN A 26 7.41 15.89 -2.06
C GLN A 26 7.29 14.50 -1.44
N ALA A 27 6.36 14.30 -0.51
CA ALA A 27 6.08 13.00 0.10
C ALA A 27 5.60 11.98 -0.94
N SER A 28 4.75 12.39 -1.88
CA SER A 28 4.30 11.54 -2.98
C SER A 28 5.45 11.18 -3.93
N ALA A 29 6.30 12.13 -4.29
CA ALA A 29 7.45 11.89 -5.15
C ALA A 29 8.42 10.88 -4.52
N PHE A 30 8.75 11.08 -3.25
CA PHE A 30 9.60 10.16 -2.49
C PHE A 30 9.01 8.73 -2.44
N LEU A 31 7.69 8.61 -2.19
CA LEU A 31 7.01 7.32 -2.22
C LEU A 31 7.08 6.65 -3.59
N TYR A 32 6.82 7.40 -4.66
CA TYR A 32 6.85 6.85 -6.01
C TYR A 32 8.25 6.40 -6.42
N ASP A 33 9.29 7.09 -5.97
CA ASP A 33 10.68 6.65 -6.19
C ASP A 33 10.99 5.35 -5.44
N LEU A 34 10.51 5.20 -4.19
CA LEU A 34 10.61 3.95 -3.46
C LEU A 34 9.84 2.81 -4.16
N LEU A 35 8.66 3.08 -4.70
CA LEU A 35 7.87 2.06 -5.42
C LEU A 35 8.55 1.63 -6.73
N ARG A 36 9.14 2.57 -7.50
CA ARG A 36 9.94 2.25 -8.69
C ARG A 36 11.14 1.38 -8.32
N LEU A 37 11.86 1.76 -7.26
CA LEU A 37 13.02 1.02 -6.79
C LEU A 37 12.65 -0.38 -6.29
N MET A 38 11.49 -0.52 -5.60
CA MET A 38 10.98 -1.81 -5.16
C MET A 38 10.71 -2.75 -6.33
N ILE A 39 10.04 -2.26 -7.39
CA ILE A 39 9.78 -3.05 -8.61
C ILE A 39 11.11 -3.43 -9.29
N ALA A 40 12.03 -2.48 -9.45
CA ALA A 40 13.33 -2.74 -10.06
C ALA A 40 14.17 -3.80 -9.31
N LYS A 41 13.92 -3.99 -8.02
CA LYS A 41 14.58 -4.99 -7.15
C LYS A 41 13.74 -6.27 -6.96
N ASP A 42 12.65 -6.44 -7.70
CA ASP A 42 11.69 -7.55 -7.54
C ASP A 42 11.19 -7.71 -6.09
N GLY A 43 10.98 -6.56 -5.42
CA GLY A 43 10.43 -6.51 -4.08
C GLY A 43 8.92 -6.75 -4.08
N SER A 44 8.43 -7.51 -3.10
CA SER A 44 6.99 -7.81 -2.95
C SER A 44 6.24 -6.78 -2.11
N ASP A 45 6.88 -6.26 -1.09
CA ASP A 45 6.28 -5.34 -0.11
C ASP A 45 7.26 -4.22 0.26
N LEU A 46 6.74 -3.01 0.48
CA LEU A 46 7.44 -1.86 1.07
C LEU A 46 6.87 -1.62 2.47
N PHE A 47 7.73 -1.53 3.46
CA PHE A 47 7.39 -1.24 4.86
C PHE A 47 7.90 0.15 5.23
N LEU A 48 7.01 0.97 5.80
CA LEU A 48 7.28 2.31 6.28
C LEU A 48 6.77 2.40 7.71
N THR A 49 7.68 2.33 8.68
CA THR A 49 7.36 2.36 10.11
C THR A 49 8.26 3.34 10.85
N VAL A 50 7.77 3.88 11.95
CA VAL A 50 8.52 4.82 12.80
C VAL A 50 9.73 4.11 13.41
N ASP A 51 10.83 4.83 13.57
CA ASP A 51 12.12 4.39 14.12
C ASP A 51 12.86 3.34 13.28
N PHE A 52 12.37 3.03 12.08
CA PHE A 52 13.03 2.14 11.13
C PHE A 52 13.22 2.84 9.78
N PRO A 53 14.28 2.51 9.02
CA PRO A 53 14.40 2.94 7.65
C PRO A 53 13.34 2.28 6.77
N PRO A 54 12.94 2.90 5.64
CA PRO A 54 12.15 2.22 4.62
C PRO A 54 12.78 0.89 4.26
N ALA A 55 12.00 -0.18 4.19
CA ALA A 55 12.51 -1.52 3.89
C ALA A 55 11.65 -2.25 2.88
N PHE A 56 12.29 -2.97 1.96
CA PHE A 56 11.63 -3.88 1.02
C PHE A 56 11.66 -5.32 1.53
N LYS A 57 10.63 -6.06 1.16
CA LYS A 57 10.67 -7.52 1.27
C LYS A 57 11.06 -8.09 -0.09
N ILE A 58 12.25 -8.70 -0.16
CA ILE A 58 12.80 -9.31 -1.38
C ILE A 58 13.07 -10.78 -1.08
N SER A 59 12.48 -11.68 -1.85
CA SER A 59 12.62 -13.14 -1.65
C SER A 59 12.40 -13.57 -0.19
N GLY A 60 11.39 -12.96 0.47
CA GLY A 60 11.01 -13.25 1.86
C GLY A 60 11.87 -12.56 2.94
N LYS A 61 12.95 -11.87 2.57
CA LYS A 61 13.85 -11.17 3.50
C LYS A 61 13.58 -9.67 3.51
N MET A 62 13.73 -9.04 4.69
CA MET A 62 13.66 -7.60 4.85
C MET A 62 14.99 -6.95 4.50
N VAL A 63 14.97 -6.00 3.56
CA VAL A 63 16.17 -5.28 3.08
C VAL A 63 15.94 -3.79 3.27
N PRO A 64 16.67 -3.11 4.16
CA PRO A 64 16.60 -1.66 4.29
C PRO A 64 17.01 -0.96 3.01
N VAL A 65 16.35 0.17 2.71
CA VAL A 65 16.61 0.97 1.49
C VAL A 65 17.50 2.16 1.78
N SER A 66 17.56 2.60 3.03
CA SER A 66 18.39 3.70 3.50
C SER A 66 18.87 3.42 4.93
N ASP A 67 19.83 4.22 5.40
CA ASP A 67 20.32 4.14 6.78
C ASP A 67 19.53 5.05 7.74
N LYS A 68 18.66 5.91 7.21
CA LYS A 68 17.93 6.90 8.01
C LYS A 68 16.57 6.36 8.43
N PRO A 69 16.28 6.27 9.75
CA PRO A 69 14.98 5.87 10.24
C PRO A 69 13.92 6.95 9.94
N LEU A 70 12.68 6.52 9.74
CA LEU A 70 11.54 7.40 9.59
C LEU A 70 11.10 7.93 10.96
N THR A 71 10.75 9.19 11.01
CA THR A 71 10.11 9.81 12.19
C THR A 71 8.59 9.62 12.14
N THR A 72 7.92 9.86 13.26
CA THR A 72 6.45 9.87 13.34
C THR A 72 5.84 10.85 12.34
N GLN A 73 6.46 12.02 12.17
CA GLN A 73 5.99 13.02 11.22
C GLN A 73 6.10 12.52 9.78
N HIS A 74 7.23 11.91 9.41
CA HIS A 74 7.42 11.33 8.07
C HIS A 74 6.34 10.29 7.74
N THR A 75 6.04 9.38 8.65
CA THR A 75 5.05 8.33 8.37
C THR A 75 3.62 8.88 8.24
N ILE A 76 3.27 9.91 8.99
CA ILE A 76 1.98 10.61 8.87
C ILE A 76 1.88 11.33 7.52
N GLU A 77 2.92 12.07 7.11
CA GLU A 77 2.95 12.79 5.83
C GLU A 77 2.88 11.82 4.65
N LEU A 78 3.63 10.71 4.70
CA LEU A 78 3.59 9.67 3.68
C LEU A 78 2.20 9.01 3.58
N ALA A 79 1.54 8.72 4.71
CA ALA A 79 0.19 8.19 4.73
C ALA A 79 -0.82 9.17 4.11
N ARG A 80 -0.75 10.44 4.52
CA ARG A 80 -1.64 11.49 3.98
C ARG A 80 -1.39 11.78 2.50
N ALA A 81 -0.18 11.65 2.02
CA ALA A 81 0.16 11.83 0.61
C ALA A 81 -0.55 10.84 -0.31
N LEU A 82 -0.81 9.62 0.18
CA LEU A 82 -1.49 8.55 -0.57
C LEU A 82 -3.02 8.58 -0.46
N MET A 83 -3.57 9.26 0.55
CA MET A 83 -4.99 9.27 0.86
C MET A 83 -5.69 10.48 0.25
N ASN A 84 -6.91 10.28 -0.24
CA ASN A 84 -7.84 11.39 -0.47
C ASN A 84 -8.50 11.82 0.86
N ASP A 85 -9.24 12.93 0.86
CA ASP A 85 -9.81 13.52 2.08
C ASP A 85 -10.77 12.57 2.81
N ARG A 86 -11.57 11.79 2.07
CA ARG A 86 -12.46 10.77 2.65
C ARG A 86 -11.67 9.65 3.31
N GLN A 87 -10.65 9.15 2.65
CA GLN A 87 -9.77 8.10 3.17
C GLN A 87 -8.99 8.57 4.40
N ALA A 88 -8.53 9.82 4.41
CA ALA A 88 -7.86 10.40 5.56
C ALA A 88 -8.79 10.49 6.78
N ALA A 89 -10.04 10.94 6.60
CA ALA A 89 -11.03 10.97 7.67
C ALA A 89 -11.38 9.57 8.20
N GLU A 90 -11.52 8.59 7.31
CA GLU A 90 -11.78 7.19 7.67
C GLU A 90 -10.59 6.59 8.46
N PHE A 91 -9.36 6.85 8.03
CA PHE A 91 -8.16 6.42 8.74
C PHE A 91 -8.03 7.07 10.12
N GLU A 92 -8.34 8.36 10.24
CA GLU A 92 -8.34 9.06 11.53
C GLU A 92 -9.37 8.49 12.52
N ALA A 93 -10.53 8.05 12.04
CA ALA A 93 -11.56 7.45 12.85
C ALA A 93 -11.22 6.00 13.25
N ASN A 94 -10.84 5.17 12.28
CA ASN A 94 -10.70 3.71 12.46
C ASN A 94 -9.29 3.28 12.86
N LYS A 95 -8.28 4.14 12.68
CA LYS A 95 -6.84 3.86 12.90
C LYS A 95 -6.28 2.76 12.01
N GLU A 96 -7.05 2.32 11.04
CA GLU A 96 -6.68 1.35 10.00
C GLU A 96 -7.44 1.65 8.72
N LEU A 97 -6.76 1.53 7.57
CA LEU A 97 -7.37 1.68 6.25
C LEU A 97 -6.66 0.80 5.23
N ASN A 98 -7.44 0.04 4.45
CA ASN A 98 -6.98 -0.71 3.29
C ASN A 98 -7.50 -0.08 2.00
N PHE A 99 -6.62 0.26 1.08
CA PHE A 99 -6.97 0.82 -0.22
C PHE A 99 -5.97 0.43 -1.29
N ALA A 100 -6.24 0.79 -2.54
CA ALA A 100 -5.33 0.56 -3.65
C ALA A 100 -4.92 1.88 -4.30
N ILE A 101 -3.68 1.92 -4.78
CA ILE A 101 -3.16 3.01 -5.60
C ILE A 101 -2.62 2.46 -6.91
N SER A 102 -2.67 3.28 -7.96
CA SER A 102 -2.14 2.94 -9.27
C SER A 102 -1.40 4.16 -9.86
N PRO A 103 -0.20 4.49 -9.30
CA PRO A 103 0.58 5.60 -9.85
C PRO A 103 0.98 5.30 -11.29
N GLY A 104 0.76 6.29 -12.18
CA GLY A 104 0.99 6.12 -13.62
C GLY A 104 2.40 5.66 -13.94
N GLY A 105 2.55 4.64 -14.78
CA GLY A 105 3.83 4.10 -15.24
C GLY A 105 4.64 3.35 -14.19
N ILE A 106 4.10 3.09 -12.97
CA ILE A 106 4.80 2.37 -11.92
C ILE A 106 4.17 1.01 -11.68
N GLY A 107 2.85 0.94 -11.49
CA GLY A 107 2.16 -0.30 -11.21
C GLY A 107 0.97 -0.12 -10.29
N ARG A 108 0.43 -1.23 -9.81
CA ARG A 108 -0.70 -1.25 -8.88
C ARG A 108 -0.26 -1.80 -7.53
N PHE A 109 -0.69 -1.14 -6.45
CA PHE A 109 -0.29 -1.50 -5.09
C PHE A 109 -1.52 -1.52 -4.17
N ARG A 110 -1.55 -2.51 -3.30
CA ARG A 110 -2.44 -2.52 -2.14
C ARG A 110 -1.71 -1.85 -0.99
N VAL A 111 -2.35 -0.89 -0.37
CA VAL A 111 -1.85 -0.15 0.79
C VAL A 111 -2.66 -0.56 2.00
N ASN A 112 -1.98 -0.96 3.05
CA ASN A 112 -2.51 -1.04 4.40
C ASN A 112 -1.85 0.06 5.23
N ALA A 113 -2.64 1.01 5.70
CA ALA A 113 -2.23 2.03 6.65
C ALA A 113 -2.80 1.68 8.03
N PHE A 114 -2.02 1.76 9.07
CA PHE A 114 -2.44 1.40 10.42
C PHE A 114 -1.78 2.29 11.47
N THR A 115 -2.41 2.37 12.64
CA THR A 115 -1.84 3.04 13.81
C THR A 115 -1.63 2.00 14.91
N GLN A 116 -0.39 1.81 15.34
CA GLN A 116 -0.02 0.94 16.43
C GLN A 116 0.72 1.75 17.51
N MET A 117 0.29 1.67 18.76
CA MET A 117 0.85 2.43 19.89
C MET A 117 0.96 3.94 19.60
N GLY A 118 -0.05 4.51 18.92
CA GLY A 118 -0.09 5.92 18.52
C GLY A 118 0.84 6.30 17.35
N ARG A 119 1.48 5.33 16.69
CA ARG A 119 2.42 5.54 15.58
C ARG A 119 1.83 5.02 14.27
N THR A 120 1.86 5.83 13.24
CA THR A 120 1.38 5.45 11.90
C THR A 120 2.42 4.57 11.21
N GLY A 121 1.96 3.47 10.61
CA GLY A 121 2.74 2.62 9.73
C GLY A 121 2.01 2.35 8.42
N LEU A 122 2.76 2.01 7.38
CA LEU A 122 2.26 1.67 6.05
C LEU A 122 2.93 0.41 5.54
N VAL A 123 2.14 -0.45 4.93
CA VAL A 123 2.64 -1.58 4.14
C VAL A 123 2.04 -1.48 2.74
N LEU A 124 2.89 -1.42 1.74
CA LEU A 124 2.49 -1.37 0.34
C LEU A 124 2.90 -2.67 -0.36
N ARG A 125 1.96 -3.41 -0.89
CA ARG A 125 2.17 -4.67 -1.60
C ARG A 125 1.96 -4.49 -3.09
N VAL A 126 2.88 -4.99 -3.90
CA VAL A 126 2.73 -5.04 -5.37
C VAL A 126 1.57 -5.97 -5.74
N ILE A 127 0.67 -5.49 -6.59
CA ILE A 127 -0.36 -6.30 -7.25
C ILE A 127 0.15 -6.57 -8.67
N LYS A 128 0.62 -7.80 -8.91
CA LYS A 128 1.02 -8.21 -10.27
C LYS A 128 -0.21 -8.17 -11.18
N SER A 129 -0.12 -7.41 -12.25
CA SER A 129 -1.21 -7.26 -13.23
C SER A 129 -1.12 -8.30 -14.35
N GLU A 130 0.05 -8.90 -14.54
CA GLU A 130 0.25 -9.94 -15.52
C GLU A 130 -0.17 -11.29 -14.93
N ILE A 131 -1.10 -11.94 -15.60
CA ILE A 131 -1.49 -13.32 -15.30
C ILE A 131 -0.48 -14.21 -16.05
N PRO A 132 0.32 -15.03 -15.35
CA PRO A 132 1.26 -15.91 -16.00
C PRO A 132 0.52 -16.96 -16.85
N ASP A 133 1.07 -17.29 -18.01
CA ASP A 133 0.56 -18.37 -18.84
C ASP A 133 0.74 -19.72 -18.12
N LEU A 134 -0.26 -20.58 -18.21
CA LEU A 134 -0.23 -21.96 -17.65
C LEU A 134 1.03 -22.71 -18.06
N ALA A 135 1.50 -22.52 -19.31
CA ALA A 135 2.71 -23.16 -19.81
C ALA A 135 3.97 -22.77 -19.05
N THR A 136 4.01 -21.56 -18.46
CA THR A 136 5.17 -21.03 -17.71
C THR A 136 5.18 -21.42 -16.24
N LEU A 137 4.06 -21.94 -15.72
CA LEU A 137 3.88 -22.27 -14.30
C LEU A 137 4.38 -23.65 -13.91
N ASN A 138 4.91 -24.44 -14.85
CA ASN A 138 5.33 -25.85 -14.62
C ASN A 138 4.27 -26.70 -13.92
N LEU A 139 3.00 -26.49 -14.26
CA LEU A 139 1.89 -27.23 -13.70
C LEU A 139 1.70 -28.57 -14.45
N PRO A 140 1.13 -29.61 -13.80
CA PRO A 140 0.75 -30.83 -14.47
C PRO A 140 -0.20 -30.56 -15.65
N PRO A 141 -0.08 -31.25 -16.80
CA PRO A 141 -0.91 -31.03 -18.00
C PRO A 141 -2.43 -31.12 -17.73
N VAL A 142 -2.84 -31.94 -16.77
CA VAL A 142 -4.24 -32.08 -16.33
C VAL A 142 -4.88 -30.76 -15.89
N MET A 143 -4.07 -29.75 -15.49
CA MET A 143 -4.59 -28.45 -15.04
C MET A 143 -5.33 -27.70 -16.15
N SER A 144 -4.89 -27.83 -17.41
CA SER A 144 -5.58 -27.25 -18.55
C SER A 144 -6.98 -27.86 -18.76
N GLU A 145 -7.12 -29.16 -18.60
CA GLU A 145 -8.39 -29.85 -18.70
C GLU A 145 -9.32 -29.49 -17.55
N LEU A 146 -8.79 -29.49 -16.32
CA LEU A 146 -9.54 -29.12 -15.10
C LEU A 146 -10.06 -27.70 -15.15
N SER A 147 -9.28 -26.75 -15.66
CA SER A 147 -9.68 -25.34 -15.77
C SER A 147 -10.88 -25.12 -16.73
N MET A 148 -11.09 -26.04 -17.68
CA MET A 148 -12.21 -26.00 -18.64
C MET A 148 -13.43 -26.79 -18.17
N THR A 149 -13.39 -27.43 -17.01
CA THR A 149 -14.48 -28.26 -16.49
C THR A 149 -15.65 -27.37 -16.05
N GLN A 150 -16.82 -27.58 -16.65
CA GLN A 150 -18.02 -26.75 -16.39
C GLN A 150 -18.81 -27.16 -15.16
N ARG A 151 -18.59 -28.33 -14.61
CA ARG A 151 -19.36 -28.89 -13.47
C ARG A 151 -18.44 -29.66 -12.54
N GLY A 152 -18.76 -29.62 -11.25
CA GLY A 152 -17.99 -30.29 -10.20
C GLY A 152 -17.34 -29.32 -9.25
N LEU A 153 -16.54 -29.84 -8.32
CA LEU A 153 -15.78 -29.10 -7.33
C LEU A 153 -14.33 -29.50 -7.42
N ILE A 154 -13.44 -28.52 -7.62
CA ILE A 154 -12.00 -28.72 -7.60
C ILE A 154 -11.44 -27.99 -6.36
N LEU A 155 -10.70 -28.70 -5.52
CA LEU A 155 -10.11 -28.18 -4.30
C LEU A 155 -8.59 -28.10 -4.45
N MET A 156 -8.05 -26.87 -4.37
CA MET A 156 -6.61 -26.61 -4.30
C MET A 156 -6.18 -26.49 -2.84
N VAL A 157 -5.46 -27.49 -2.36
CA VAL A 157 -5.06 -27.61 -0.94
C VAL A 157 -3.55 -27.50 -0.79
N GLY A 158 -3.10 -26.81 0.25
CA GLY A 158 -1.67 -26.65 0.55
C GLY A 158 -1.42 -25.57 1.61
N ALA A 159 -0.21 -25.54 2.14
CA ALA A 159 0.23 -24.55 3.12
C ALA A 159 0.27 -23.11 2.55
N THR A 160 0.36 -22.10 3.41
CA THR A 160 0.57 -20.71 2.97
C THR A 160 1.87 -20.60 2.18
N GLY A 161 1.81 -19.94 1.01
CA GLY A 161 2.97 -19.80 0.12
C GLY A 161 3.24 -20.99 -0.80
N SER A 162 2.40 -22.04 -0.81
CA SER A 162 2.56 -23.22 -1.68
C SER A 162 2.11 -23.03 -3.14
N GLY A 163 1.73 -21.80 -3.52
CA GLY A 163 1.34 -21.49 -4.89
C GLY A 163 -0.14 -21.66 -5.22
N LYS A 164 -1.02 -21.99 -4.27
CA LYS A 164 -2.47 -22.21 -4.50
C LYS A 164 -3.17 -21.12 -5.33
N SER A 165 -2.84 -19.87 -5.06
CA SER A 165 -3.45 -18.73 -5.76
C SER A 165 -2.76 -18.41 -7.10
N THR A 166 -1.62 -19.01 -7.37
CA THR A 166 -0.88 -18.86 -8.63
C THR A 166 -1.30 -19.92 -9.64
N THR A 167 -1.71 -21.09 -9.15
CA THR A 167 -2.32 -22.15 -9.93
C THR A 167 -3.78 -21.87 -10.25
#